data_8dd96bc88b95e479ce73c8fe30187165
#
_entry.id   8dd96bc88b95e479ce73c8fe30187165
#
_cell.length_a   1.000
_cell.length_b   1.000
_cell.length_c   1.000
_cell.angle_alpha   90.00
_cell.angle_beta   90.00
_cell.angle_gamma   90.00
#
_symmetry.space_group_name_H-M   'P 1'
#
loop_
_entity.id
_entity.type
_entity.pdbx_description
1 polymer ?
#
loop_
_entity_poly.entity_id
_entity_poly.type
_entity_poly.pdbx_seq_one_letter_code
_entity_poly.pdbx_strand_id
1 'polypeptide(L)'
;PHNKEVLPGPETTYASLGPEWANVANTPFRYWKAKSYEGGICTPMIAHWPKGIKNNIGGVTPEIGHVMDIMATCVDISGATYPDKYKGHSIVPMEGLSLSPVFKTGHRIGHAYLGFEHFNERAFLGNDGWKIVCPGGNKAKWELYNLNTDRSEKHNVADLYPAKVSELVNAYEKWAKRCMVEPYPGQK
;
A
#
# COMPACT_ATOMS: atom_id res chain seq x y z
N PRO A 1 19.68 -21.51 6.45
CA PRO A 1 20.91 -21.45 7.23
C PRO A 1 21.94 -20.64 6.46
N HIS A 2 22.50 -19.58 7.09
CA HIS A 2 23.61 -18.83 6.51
C HIS A 2 24.87 -19.69 6.60
N ASN A 3 25.08 -20.54 5.61
CA ASN A 3 26.34 -21.21 5.45
C ASN A 3 27.25 -20.28 4.63
N LYS A 4 28.36 -19.81 5.25
CA LYS A 4 29.34 -18.93 4.60
C LYS A 4 30.03 -19.57 3.38
N GLU A 5 29.93 -20.90 3.25
CA GLU A 5 30.53 -21.68 2.17
C GLU A 5 29.64 -21.80 0.92
N VAL A 6 28.37 -21.37 1.01
CA VAL A 6 27.44 -21.47 -0.11
C VAL A 6 27.04 -20.08 -0.57
N LEU A 7 27.42 -19.73 -1.80
CA LEU A 7 27.04 -18.45 -2.40
C LEU A 7 25.51 -18.40 -2.63
N PRO A 8 24.87 -17.27 -2.40
CA PRO A 8 23.44 -17.09 -2.72
C PRO A 8 23.21 -17.20 -4.23
N GLY A 9 22.10 -17.82 -4.62
CA GLY A 9 21.65 -17.84 -6.02
C GLY A 9 21.11 -19.19 -6.52
N PRO A 10 21.79 -20.35 -6.26
CA PRO A 10 21.23 -21.65 -6.63
C PRO A 10 19.88 -21.92 -5.98
N GLU A 11 19.04 -22.75 -6.62
CA GLU A 11 17.72 -23.15 -6.13
C GLU A 11 17.75 -23.82 -4.74
N THR A 12 18.89 -24.39 -4.37
CA THR A 12 19.13 -25.06 -3.09
C THR A 12 19.47 -24.09 -1.95
N THR A 13 19.59 -22.79 -2.25
CA THR A 13 19.96 -21.78 -1.26
C THR A 13 18.82 -20.83 -0.97
N TYR A 14 18.69 -20.47 0.33
CA TYR A 14 17.82 -19.40 0.77
C TYR A 14 18.68 -18.31 1.41
N ALA A 15 18.56 -17.09 0.90
CA ALA A 15 19.22 -15.92 1.45
C ALA A 15 18.17 -14.90 1.93
N SER A 16 18.41 -14.32 3.12
CA SER A 16 17.69 -13.18 3.63
C SER A 16 18.64 -11.99 3.75
N LEU A 17 18.18 -10.81 3.35
CA LEU A 17 18.98 -9.58 3.42
C LEU A 17 19.31 -9.16 4.86
N GLY A 18 18.50 -9.58 5.84
CA GLY A 18 18.55 -9.01 7.18
C GLY A 18 17.94 -7.59 7.24
N PRO A 19 17.66 -7.08 8.46
CA PRO A 19 16.97 -5.79 8.64
C PRO A 19 17.74 -4.60 8.05
N GLU A 20 19.05 -4.57 8.23
CA GLU A 20 19.91 -3.46 7.82
C GLU A 20 19.90 -3.30 6.30
N TRP A 21 20.17 -4.38 5.57
CA TRP A 21 20.18 -4.38 4.11
C TRP A 21 18.77 -4.22 3.52
N ALA A 22 17.73 -4.75 4.18
CA ALA A 22 16.37 -4.52 3.77
C ALA A 22 15.99 -3.04 3.85
N ASN A 23 16.42 -2.34 4.92
CA ASN A 23 16.20 -0.91 5.05
C ASN A 23 16.99 -0.10 4.01
N VAL A 24 18.26 -0.47 3.76
CA VAL A 24 19.09 0.17 2.73
C VAL A 24 18.44 0.03 1.34
N ALA A 25 17.92 -1.16 1.02
CA ALA A 25 17.29 -1.44 -0.26
C ALA A 25 16.00 -0.62 -0.50
N ASN A 26 15.36 -0.12 0.55
CA ASN A 26 14.15 0.71 0.46
C ASN A 26 14.42 2.22 0.56
N THR A 27 15.68 2.63 0.65
CA THR A 27 16.04 4.06 0.72
C THR A 27 15.42 4.85 -0.44
N PRO A 28 14.82 6.03 -0.19
CA PRO A 28 14.86 6.83 1.04
C PRO A 28 13.76 6.52 2.07
N PHE A 29 12.92 5.51 1.86
CA PHE A 29 11.82 5.16 2.74
C PHE A 29 12.31 4.37 3.94
N ARG A 30 11.60 4.52 5.08
CA ARG A 30 11.91 3.81 6.32
C ARG A 30 11.38 2.38 6.28
N TYR A 31 12.13 1.46 6.87
CA TYR A 31 11.78 0.06 7.06
C TYR A 31 11.62 -0.74 5.76
N TRP A 32 10.89 -1.85 5.80
CA TRP A 32 10.79 -2.87 4.76
C TRP A 32 9.43 -3.60 4.85
N LYS A 33 9.23 -4.62 4.04
CA LYS A 33 7.98 -5.44 4.02
C LYS A 33 7.57 -5.85 5.44
N ALA A 34 6.29 -6.05 5.66
CA ALA A 34 5.61 -6.29 6.94
C ALA A 34 5.51 -5.05 7.84
N LYS A 35 6.10 -3.90 7.45
CA LYS A 35 5.90 -2.62 8.11
C LYS A 35 4.89 -1.77 7.35
N SER A 36 4.10 -0.97 8.08
CA SER A 36 3.08 -0.10 7.49
C SER A 36 3.59 1.29 7.10
N TYR A 37 4.89 1.53 7.22
CA TYR A 37 5.57 2.71 6.69
C TYR A 37 5.81 2.60 5.18
N GLU A 38 6.16 3.70 4.52
CA GLU A 38 6.36 3.74 3.07
C GLU A 38 7.35 2.66 2.58
N GLY A 39 8.42 2.37 3.31
CA GLY A 39 9.35 1.29 2.94
C GLY A 39 8.74 -0.12 2.94
N GLY A 40 7.59 -0.30 3.60
CA GLY A 40 6.88 -1.57 3.61
C GLY A 40 5.70 -1.65 2.64
N ILE A 41 5.09 -0.52 2.27
CA ILE A 41 3.87 -0.49 1.47
C ILE A 41 3.99 0.23 0.13
N CYS A 42 4.94 1.16 -0.04
CA CYS A 42 5.14 1.91 -1.28
C CYS A 42 6.03 1.13 -2.26
N THR A 43 5.44 0.13 -2.90
CA THR A 43 6.12 -0.66 -3.94
C THR A 43 5.96 0.00 -5.31
N PRO A 44 7.05 0.30 -6.05
CA PRO A 44 6.93 0.86 -7.39
C PRO A 44 6.30 -0.14 -8.36
N MET A 45 5.48 0.37 -9.27
CA MET A 45 4.88 -0.38 -10.36
C MET A 45 5.42 0.09 -11.70
N ILE A 46 5.73 -0.86 -12.60
CA ILE A 46 6.08 -0.57 -13.99
C ILE A 46 4.97 -1.10 -14.89
N ALA A 47 4.42 -0.23 -15.73
CA ALA A 47 3.44 -0.60 -16.75
C ALA A 47 4.07 -0.51 -18.13
N HIS A 48 4.01 -1.60 -18.90
CA HIS A 48 4.47 -1.67 -20.29
C HIS A 48 3.33 -2.10 -21.21
N TRP A 49 2.79 -1.12 -21.95
CA TRP A 49 1.71 -1.38 -22.91
C TRP A 49 1.85 -0.45 -24.13
N PRO A 50 2.70 -0.80 -25.11
CA PRO A 50 3.03 0.09 -26.23
C PRO A 50 1.83 0.53 -27.07
N LYS A 51 0.78 -0.29 -27.16
CA LYS A 51 -0.46 0.04 -27.87
C LYS A 51 -1.39 0.96 -27.10
N GLY A 52 -1.35 0.95 -25.77
CA GLY A 52 -2.27 1.70 -24.89
C GLY A 52 -1.67 2.94 -24.24
N ILE A 53 -0.39 2.88 -23.85
CA ILE A 53 0.31 4.03 -23.25
C ILE A 53 0.95 4.86 -24.36
N LYS A 54 0.40 6.04 -24.60
CA LYS A 54 0.88 6.95 -25.66
C LYS A 54 1.55 8.19 -25.11
N ASN A 55 1.18 8.58 -23.89
CA ASN A 55 1.72 9.73 -23.19
C ASN A 55 2.74 9.28 -22.14
N ASN A 56 3.72 10.13 -21.85
CA ASN A 56 4.72 9.90 -20.80
C ASN A 56 5.49 8.57 -20.93
N ILE A 57 5.81 8.17 -22.16
CA ILE A 57 6.57 6.93 -22.42
C ILE A 57 7.95 7.06 -21.78
N GLY A 58 8.30 6.09 -20.92
CA GLY A 58 9.52 6.12 -20.11
C GLY A 58 9.51 7.11 -18.95
N GLY A 59 8.38 7.78 -18.70
CA GLY A 59 8.22 8.71 -17.61
C GLY A 59 7.81 8.05 -16.30
N VAL A 60 7.84 8.84 -15.22
CA VAL A 60 7.40 8.47 -13.87
C VAL A 60 6.21 9.33 -13.49
N THR A 61 5.22 8.73 -12.83
CA THR A 61 4.07 9.44 -12.26
C THR A 61 4.01 9.21 -10.75
N PRO A 62 3.64 10.22 -9.95
CA PRO A 62 3.42 10.07 -8.51
C PRO A 62 2.04 9.48 -8.16
N GLU A 63 1.23 9.11 -9.15
CA GLU A 63 -0.11 8.55 -8.93
C GLU A 63 -0.05 7.30 -8.05
N ILE A 64 -0.89 7.31 -7.02
CA ILE A 64 -0.97 6.21 -6.08
C ILE A 64 -1.86 5.11 -6.66
N GLY A 65 -1.33 3.90 -6.74
CA GLY A 65 -2.06 2.69 -7.07
C GLY A 65 -2.16 1.74 -5.87
N HIS A 66 -3.06 0.78 -5.96
CA HIS A 66 -3.18 -0.33 -5.02
C HIS A 66 -3.30 -1.64 -5.80
N VAL A 67 -2.93 -2.77 -5.20
CA VAL A 67 -2.99 -4.07 -5.89
C VAL A 67 -4.40 -4.41 -6.40
N MET A 68 -5.45 -3.96 -5.71
CA MET A 68 -6.84 -4.16 -6.17
C MET A 68 -7.16 -3.41 -7.47
N ASP A 69 -6.40 -2.38 -7.83
CA ASP A 69 -6.59 -1.60 -9.05
C ASP A 69 -6.17 -2.37 -10.31
N ILE A 70 -5.32 -3.38 -10.16
CA ILE A 70 -4.87 -4.22 -11.29
C ILE A 70 -6.07 -4.93 -11.92
N MET A 71 -6.93 -5.57 -11.11
CA MET A 71 -8.13 -6.23 -11.63
C MET A 71 -9.09 -5.23 -12.29
N ALA A 72 -9.34 -4.09 -11.63
CA ALA A 72 -10.18 -3.03 -12.17
C ALA A 72 -9.66 -2.51 -13.52
N THR A 73 -8.35 -2.38 -13.64
CA THR A 73 -7.68 -1.98 -14.89
C THR A 73 -7.85 -3.03 -15.98
N CYS A 74 -7.67 -4.32 -15.65
CA CYS A 74 -7.86 -5.40 -16.63
C CYS A 74 -9.30 -5.45 -17.14
N VAL A 75 -10.28 -5.29 -16.26
CA VAL A 75 -11.71 -5.24 -16.64
C VAL A 75 -11.97 -4.07 -17.56
N ASP A 76 -11.50 -2.86 -17.21
CA ASP A 76 -11.69 -1.65 -18.00
C ASP A 76 -11.05 -1.74 -19.40
N ILE A 77 -9.78 -2.12 -19.48
CA ILE A 77 -9.08 -2.17 -20.78
C ILE A 77 -9.56 -3.30 -21.70
N SER A 78 -10.13 -4.36 -21.14
CA SER A 78 -10.71 -5.46 -21.92
C SER A 78 -12.13 -5.19 -22.39
N GLY A 79 -12.80 -4.16 -21.85
CA GLY A 79 -14.22 -3.89 -22.08
C GLY A 79 -15.15 -4.93 -21.45
N ALA A 80 -14.64 -5.78 -20.55
CA ALA A 80 -15.44 -6.76 -19.83
C ALA A 80 -16.34 -6.10 -18.77
N THR A 81 -17.39 -6.79 -18.41
CA THR A 81 -18.24 -6.40 -17.28
C THR A 81 -17.91 -7.30 -16.08
N TYR A 82 -17.58 -6.68 -14.94
CA TYR A 82 -17.41 -7.45 -13.71
C TYR A 82 -18.78 -7.91 -13.22
N PRO A 83 -19.02 -9.21 -13.03
CA PRO A 83 -20.35 -9.73 -12.75
C PRO A 83 -20.74 -9.54 -11.28
N ASP A 84 -22.05 -9.36 -11.01
CA ASP A 84 -22.60 -9.36 -9.65
C ASP A 84 -22.75 -10.77 -9.07
N LYS A 85 -22.81 -11.78 -9.95
CA LYS A 85 -23.00 -13.20 -9.58
C LYS A 85 -22.13 -14.11 -10.41
N TYR A 86 -21.64 -15.18 -9.77
CA TYR A 86 -20.96 -16.29 -10.43
C TYR A 86 -21.54 -17.62 -9.97
N LYS A 87 -21.96 -18.47 -10.90
CA LYS A 87 -22.61 -19.79 -10.63
C LYS A 87 -23.75 -19.69 -9.61
N GLY A 88 -24.56 -18.64 -9.69
CA GLY A 88 -25.73 -18.42 -8.81
C GLY A 88 -25.42 -17.75 -7.46
N HIS A 89 -24.16 -17.58 -7.10
CA HIS A 89 -23.73 -16.93 -5.86
C HIS A 89 -23.37 -15.45 -6.10
N SER A 90 -23.81 -14.56 -5.20
CA SER A 90 -23.35 -13.17 -5.20
C SER A 90 -21.84 -13.10 -4.92
N ILE A 91 -21.14 -12.24 -5.62
CA ILE A 91 -19.70 -12.01 -5.44
C ILE A 91 -19.45 -10.62 -4.84
N VAL A 92 -18.31 -10.48 -4.19
CA VAL A 92 -17.91 -9.20 -3.60
C VAL A 92 -17.71 -8.18 -4.74
N PRO A 93 -18.28 -6.98 -4.65
CA PRO A 93 -18.05 -5.92 -5.62
C PRO A 93 -16.57 -5.58 -5.73
N MET A 94 -16.12 -5.22 -6.93
CA MET A 94 -14.76 -4.77 -7.17
C MET A 94 -14.56 -3.39 -6.55
N GLU A 95 -13.58 -3.25 -5.64
CA GLU A 95 -13.26 -2.00 -4.97
C GLU A 95 -12.13 -1.22 -5.65
N GLY A 96 -11.36 -1.87 -6.52
CA GLY A 96 -10.28 -1.25 -7.27
C GLY A 96 -10.77 -0.19 -8.25
N LEU A 97 -9.93 0.80 -8.49
CA LEU A 97 -10.14 1.85 -9.49
C LEU A 97 -9.17 1.67 -10.66
N SER A 98 -9.66 1.74 -11.90
CA SER A 98 -8.82 1.55 -13.08
C SER A 98 -7.66 2.54 -13.15
N LEU A 99 -6.48 2.05 -13.51
CA LEU A 99 -5.29 2.84 -13.86
C LEU A 99 -5.30 3.31 -15.31
N SER A 100 -6.30 2.91 -16.11
CA SER A 100 -6.39 3.30 -17.52
C SER A 100 -6.36 4.81 -17.75
N PRO A 101 -6.98 5.67 -16.92
CA PRO A 101 -6.83 7.12 -17.06
C PRO A 101 -5.38 7.58 -16.88
N VAL A 102 -4.62 6.98 -15.94
CA VAL A 102 -3.19 7.30 -15.76
C VAL A 102 -2.40 6.96 -17.04
N PHE A 103 -2.71 5.84 -17.68
CA PHE A 103 -2.07 5.43 -18.93
C PHE A 103 -2.40 6.37 -20.12
N LYS A 104 -3.59 6.98 -20.11
CA LYS A 104 -4.06 7.89 -21.18
C LYS A 104 -3.62 9.33 -20.96
N THR A 105 -3.73 9.84 -19.74
CA THR A 105 -3.57 11.28 -19.43
C THR A 105 -2.47 11.58 -18.40
N GLY A 106 -1.93 10.56 -17.73
CA GLY A 106 -0.95 10.71 -16.65
C GLY A 106 -1.58 10.93 -15.27
N HIS A 107 -2.91 11.02 -15.18
CA HIS A 107 -3.63 11.35 -13.95
C HIS A 107 -4.95 10.60 -13.82
N ARG A 108 -5.42 10.40 -12.58
CA ARG A 108 -6.77 9.89 -12.24
C ARG A 108 -7.30 10.45 -10.93
N ILE A 109 -8.59 10.31 -10.69
CA ILE A 109 -9.16 10.40 -9.34
C ILE A 109 -8.84 9.09 -8.64
N GLY A 110 -8.01 9.16 -7.59
CA GLY A 110 -7.59 8.01 -6.80
C GLY A 110 -8.62 7.60 -5.73
N HIS A 111 -8.23 6.63 -4.90
CA HIS A 111 -9.02 6.23 -3.73
C HIS A 111 -9.12 7.37 -2.73
N ALA A 112 -10.29 7.55 -2.12
CA ALA A 112 -10.46 8.51 -1.03
C ALA A 112 -9.55 8.16 0.16
N TYR A 113 -9.41 6.86 0.42
CA TYR A 113 -8.55 6.31 1.47
C TYR A 113 -7.98 4.96 1.05
N LEU A 114 -6.80 4.63 1.60
CA LEU A 114 -6.19 3.31 1.54
C LEU A 114 -5.86 2.84 2.95
N GLY A 115 -6.41 1.70 3.35
CA GLY A 115 -6.17 1.08 4.64
C GLY A 115 -5.21 -0.10 4.52
N PHE A 116 -4.34 -0.24 5.52
CA PHE A 116 -3.34 -1.31 5.60
C PHE A 116 -3.34 -1.92 7.00
N GLU A 117 -3.28 -3.24 7.05
CA GLU A 117 -3.07 -4.01 8.28
C GLU A 117 -2.21 -5.22 7.96
N HIS A 118 -1.18 -5.45 8.77
CA HIS A 118 -0.34 -6.63 8.69
C HIS A 118 0.40 -6.87 10.01
N PHE A 119 0.20 -8.02 10.65
CA PHE A 119 0.78 -8.37 11.96
C PHE A 119 0.60 -7.29 13.04
N ASN A 120 -0.59 -6.70 13.15
CA ASN A 120 -0.91 -5.55 14.00
C ASN A 120 -0.23 -4.21 13.65
N GLU A 121 0.57 -4.17 12.63
CA GLU A 121 0.99 -2.91 12.04
C GLU A 121 -0.17 -2.35 11.21
N ARG A 122 -0.51 -1.10 11.42
CA ARG A 122 -1.69 -0.48 10.83
C ARG A 122 -1.31 0.84 10.19
N ALA A 123 -1.87 1.14 9.04
CA ALA A 123 -1.79 2.47 8.45
C ALA A 123 -3.06 2.84 7.71
N PHE A 124 -3.29 4.13 7.57
CA PHE A 124 -4.39 4.66 6.81
C PHE A 124 -3.95 5.95 6.11
N LEU A 125 -4.08 5.95 4.79
CA LEU A 125 -3.65 7.05 3.92
C LEU A 125 -4.87 7.72 3.30
N GLY A 126 -5.03 9.02 3.53
CA GLY A 126 -6.02 9.85 2.85
C GLY A 126 -5.53 10.34 1.49
N ASN A 127 -6.47 10.69 0.60
CA ASN A 127 -6.15 11.26 -0.71
C ASN A 127 -5.56 12.68 -0.65
N ASP A 128 -5.57 13.30 0.51
CA ASP A 128 -4.95 14.60 0.81
C ASP A 128 -3.46 14.47 1.19
N GLY A 129 -2.94 13.23 1.19
CA GLY A 129 -1.55 12.93 1.52
C GLY A 129 -1.25 12.79 3.01
N TRP A 130 -2.25 12.93 3.88
CA TRP A 130 -2.08 12.63 5.29
C TRP A 130 -2.18 11.13 5.56
N LYS A 131 -1.22 10.63 6.34
CA LYS A 131 -1.11 9.22 6.67
C LYS A 131 -0.92 9.04 8.17
N ILE A 132 -1.72 8.15 8.76
CA ILE A 132 -1.47 7.64 10.11
C ILE A 132 -0.82 6.26 10.03
N VAL A 133 0.11 6.01 10.96
CA VAL A 133 0.78 4.73 11.14
C VAL A 133 0.73 4.34 12.61
N CYS A 134 0.41 3.08 12.88
CA CYS A 134 0.53 2.49 14.20
C CYS A 134 1.51 1.32 14.12
N PRO A 135 2.74 1.45 14.67
CA PRO A 135 3.84 0.51 14.47
C PRO A 135 3.69 -0.82 15.23
N GLY A 136 2.48 -1.20 15.51
CA GLY A 136 2.16 -2.49 16.11
C GLY A 136 2.10 -2.51 17.62
N GLY A 137 1.38 -3.52 18.13
CA GLY A 137 1.14 -3.73 19.55
C GLY A 137 -0.04 -2.94 20.12
N ASN A 138 -0.69 -3.50 21.14
CA ASN A 138 -1.91 -2.96 21.73
C ASN A 138 -1.74 -1.60 22.43
N LYS A 139 -0.50 -1.18 22.71
CA LYS A 139 -0.17 0.09 23.36
C LYS A 139 0.51 1.09 22.43
N ALA A 140 0.71 0.73 21.15
CA ALA A 140 1.32 1.63 20.20
C ALA A 140 0.38 2.79 19.91
N LYS A 141 0.94 3.99 19.94
CA LYS A 141 0.22 5.22 19.59
C LYS A 141 0.22 5.41 18.08
N TRP A 142 -0.80 6.09 17.58
CA TRP A 142 -0.83 6.53 16.21
C TRP A 142 0.18 7.67 15.99
N GLU A 143 0.97 7.53 14.96
CA GLU A 143 1.85 8.55 14.39
C GLU A 143 1.14 9.21 13.21
N LEU A 144 1.46 10.45 12.88
CA LEU A 144 0.88 11.19 11.77
C LEU A 144 1.98 11.79 10.90
N TYR A 145 1.84 11.63 9.60
CA TYR A 145 2.76 12.13 8.58
C TYR A 145 2.01 12.83 7.46
N ASN A 146 2.62 13.89 6.90
CA ASN A 146 2.14 14.51 5.68
C ASN A 146 3.08 14.10 4.53
N LEU A 147 2.66 13.14 3.72
CA LEU A 147 3.48 12.60 2.63
C LEU A 147 3.74 13.60 1.50
N ASN A 148 2.99 14.70 1.41
CA ASN A 148 3.27 15.76 0.44
C ASN A 148 4.58 16.50 0.74
N THR A 149 4.98 16.53 2.02
CA THR A 149 6.18 17.26 2.50
C THR A 149 7.21 16.36 3.17
N ASP A 150 6.79 15.20 3.66
CA ASP A 150 7.65 14.22 4.37
C ASP A 150 7.37 12.80 3.88
N ARG A 151 7.74 12.51 2.64
CA ARG A 151 7.58 11.21 1.97
C ARG A 151 8.31 10.07 2.69
N SER A 152 9.34 10.38 3.46
CA SER A 152 10.15 9.41 4.19
C SER A 152 9.75 9.21 5.64
N GLU A 153 8.65 9.84 6.07
CA GLU A 153 8.03 9.66 7.40
C GLU A 153 9.03 9.89 8.56
N LYS A 154 9.81 10.97 8.48
CA LYS A 154 10.83 11.31 9.47
C LYS A 154 10.29 12.09 10.64
N HIS A 155 9.24 12.89 10.41
CA HIS A 155 8.72 13.86 11.37
C HIS A 155 7.28 13.50 11.76
N ASN A 156 7.13 12.77 12.87
CA ASN A 156 5.81 12.51 13.44
C ASN A 156 5.22 13.82 13.97
N VAL A 157 4.10 14.25 13.40
CA VAL A 157 3.40 15.49 13.74
C VAL A 157 2.06 15.25 14.44
N ALA A 158 1.83 14.06 15.00
CA ALA A 158 0.57 13.70 15.65
C ALA A 158 0.16 14.67 16.77
N ASP A 159 1.12 15.10 17.59
CA ASP A 159 0.86 16.02 18.69
C ASP A 159 0.50 17.45 18.23
N LEU A 160 0.92 17.81 17.00
CA LEU A 160 0.61 19.11 16.40
C LEU A 160 -0.79 19.15 15.74
N TYR A 161 -1.29 17.99 15.31
CA TYR A 161 -2.56 17.88 14.57
C TYR A 161 -3.50 16.81 15.15
N PRO A 162 -3.89 16.90 16.44
CA PRO A 162 -4.70 15.86 17.09
C PRO A 162 -6.07 15.67 16.44
N ALA A 163 -6.66 16.72 15.89
CA ALA A 163 -7.92 16.62 15.15
C ALA A 163 -7.80 15.77 13.89
N LYS A 164 -6.70 15.91 13.11
CA LYS A 164 -6.44 15.11 11.93
C LYS A 164 -6.15 13.65 12.28
N VAL A 165 -5.43 13.40 13.38
CA VAL A 165 -5.26 12.03 13.90
C VAL A 165 -6.61 11.39 14.20
N SER A 166 -7.48 12.10 14.95
CA SER A 166 -8.82 11.59 15.30
C SER A 166 -9.68 11.33 14.07
N GLU A 167 -9.64 12.20 13.07
CA GLU A 167 -10.35 12.02 11.79
C GLU A 167 -9.92 10.71 11.10
N LEU A 168 -8.62 10.53 10.89
CA LEU A 168 -8.08 9.37 10.17
C LEU A 168 -8.23 8.07 10.97
N VAL A 169 -8.10 8.11 12.31
CA VAL A 169 -8.35 6.94 13.17
C VAL A 169 -9.81 6.52 13.06
N ASN A 170 -10.76 7.45 13.14
CA ASN A 170 -12.17 7.12 12.97
C ASN A 170 -12.49 6.54 11.58
N ALA A 171 -11.82 7.02 10.54
CA ALA A 171 -11.96 6.47 9.19
C ALA A 171 -11.34 5.07 9.08
N TYR A 172 -10.16 4.86 9.69
CA TYR A 172 -9.53 3.53 9.79
C TYR A 172 -10.44 2.53 10.49
N GLU A 173 -11.00 2.88 11.65
CA GLU A 173 -11.86 1.96 12.42
C GLU A 173 -13.11 1.53 11.63
N LYS A 174 -13.71 2.45 10.88
CA LYS A 174 -14.84 2.12 9.98
C LYS A 174 -14.41 1.16 8.87
N TRP A 175 -13.25 1.42 8.25
CA TRP A 175 -12.67 0.54 7.24
C TRP A 175 -12.32 -0.84 7.82
N ALA A 176 -11.64 -0.88 8.95
CA ALA A 176 -11.23 -2.11 9.62
C ALA A 176 -12.44 -2.99 9.99
N LYS A 177 -13.51 -2.39 10.53
CA LYS A 177 -14.75 -3.09 10.82
C LYS A 177 -15.38 -3.67 9.55
N ARG A 178 -15.43 -2.90 8.46
CA ARG A 178 -15.97 -3.36 7.17
C ARG A 178 -15.16 -4.51 6.58
N CYS A 179 -13.83 -4.43 6.70
CA CYS A 179 -12.90 -5.46 6.22
C CYS A 179 -12.70 -6.62 7.18
N MET A 180 -13.41 -6.63 8.33
CA MET A 180 -13.32 -7.67 9.36
C MET A 180 -11.88 -7.88 9.85
N VAL A 181 -11.16 -6.77 10.04
CA VAL A 181 -9.81 -6.81 10.61
C VAL A 181 -9.88 -7.30 12.05
N GLU A 182 -9.23 -8.44 12.32
CA GLU A 182 -9.17 -9.06 13.64
C GLU A 182 -7.82 -8.78 14.31
N PRO A 183 -7.79 -8.71 15.67
CA PRO A 183 -6.53 -8.61 16.39
C PRO A 183 -5.63 -9.80 16.08
N TYR A 184 -4.34 -9.55 15.91
CA TYR A 184 -3.37 -10.62 15.65
C TYR A 184 -3.34 -11.64 16.81
N PRO A 185 -3.40 -12.96 16.55
CA PRO A 185 -3.44 -13.98 17.60
C PRO A 185 -2.24 -13.87 18.56
N GLY A 186 -2.51 -13.93 19.86
CA GLY A 186 -1.49 -13.87 20.92
C GLY A 186 -1.26 -12.49 21.53
N GLN A 187 -2.02 -11.47 21.12
CA GLN A 187 -1.95 -10.11 21.69
C GLN A 187 -3.27 -9.70 22.40
N LYS A 188 -3.91 -10.66 23.05
CA LYS A 188 -5.06 -10.38 23.94
C LYS A 188 -4.57 -9.92 25.30
#